data_0f7030341939f676bcd548af90b296b7
#
_entry.id   0f7030341939f676bcd548af90b296b7
#
_cell.length_a   1.000
_cell.length_b   1.000
_cell.length_c   1.000
_cell.angle_alpha   90.00
_cell.angle_beta   90.00
_cell.angle_gamma   90.00
#
_symmetry.space_group_name_H-M   'P 1'
#
loop_
_entity.id
_entity.type
_entity.pdbx_description
1 polymer ?
#
loop_
_entity_poly.entity_id
_entity_poly.type
_entity_poly.pdbx_seq_one_letter_code
_entity_poly.pdbx_strand_id
1 'polypeptide(L)'
;PRRMGPPKFTPEQQAEIDKYKEEVKAWRLGLDLSKVEGARKLLSDAGISVHIVKMQPSGMGSDEEVDYAFKVAKAMGAKAVTDEINLETAKRVAPFAEKHGMYMAFHNHMQYAEEGFSCDPILAISPSIMLNFDAGHFFGYRYPSE
;
A
#
# COMPACT_ATOMS: atom_id res chain seq x y z
N PRO A 1 27.36 1.69 -6.68
CA PRO A 1 26.65 0.50 -7.16
C PRO A 1 25.74 0.90 -8.33
N ARG A 2 25.93 0.27 -9.52
CA ARG A 2 25.06 0.52 -10.68
C ARG A 2 23.65 0.06 -10.29
N ARG A 3 22.67 0.97 -10.29
CA ARG A 3 21.25 0.57 -10.29
C ARG A 3 21.03 -0.26 -11.55
N MET A 4 20.84 -1.56 -11.40
CA MET A 4 20.33 -2.39 -12.49
C MET A 4 18.93 -1.88 -12.81
N GLY A 5 18.69 -1.58 -14.10
CA GLY A 5 17.34 -1.25 -14.55
C GLY A 5 16.36 -2.40 -14.28
N PRO A 6 15.04 -2.17 -14.40
CA PRO A 6 14.06 -3.22 -14.21
C PRO A 6 14.40 -4.43 -15.10
N PRO A 7 14.16 -5.67 -14.62
CA PRO A 7 14.42 -6.86 -15.39
C PRO A 7 13.65 -6.81 -16.73
N LYS A 8 14.36 -7.15 -17.82
CA LYS A 8 13.72 -7.29 -19.14
C LYS A 8 13.23 -8.73 -19.26
N PHE A 9 11.93 -8.91 -19.36
CA PHE A 9 11.31 -10.22 -19.57
C PHE A 9 11.23 -10.55 -21.06
N THR A 10 11.29 -11.85 -21.41
CA THR A 10 10.92 -12.29 -22.76
C THR A 10 9.41 -12.17 -22.96
N PRO A 11 8.91 -12.17 -24.23
CA PRO A 11 7.47 -12.15 -24.46
C PRO A 11 6.72 -13.30 -23.76
N GLU A 12 7.30 -14.49 -23.71
CA GLU A 12 6.75 -15.67 -23.04
C GLU A 12 6.67 -15.44 -21.51
N GLN A 13 7.74 -14.93 -20.91
CA GLN A 13 7.77 -14.61 -19.48
C GLN A 13 6.74 -13.50 -19.14
N GLN A 14 6.61 -12.50 -20.01
CA GLN A 14 5.62 -11.45 -19.82
C GLN A 14 4.20 -12.02 -19.87
N ALA A 15 3.90 -12.91 -20.81
CA ALA A 15 2.59 -13.55 -20.92
C ALA A 15 2.26 -14.41 -19.67
N GLU A 16 3.24 -15.12 -19.12
CA GLU A 16 3.08 -15.87 -17.86
C GLU A 16 2.78 -14.93 -16.67
N ILE A 17 3.52 -13.82 -16.57
CA ILE A 17 3.31 -12.81 -15.53
C ILE A 17 1.89 -12.22 -15.65
N ASP A 18 1.46 -11.89 -16.84
CA ASP A 18 0.13 -11.30 -17.07
C ASP A 18 -0.99 -12.29 -16.76
N LYS A 19 -0.84 -13.57 -17.14
CA LYS A 19 -1.76 -14.63 -16.72
C LYS A 19 -1.82 -14.76 -15.20
N TYR A 20 -0.68 -14.79 -14.52
CA TYR A 20 -0.63 -14.85 -13.06
C TYR A 20 -1.30 -13.65 -12.39
N LYS A 21 -1.15 -12.44 -12.95
CA LYS A 21 -1.83 -11.24 -12.43
C LYS A 21 -3.35 -11.36 -12.51
N GLU A 22 -3.87 -11.89 -13.63
CA GLU A 22 -5.31 -12.12 -13.80
C GLU A 22 -5.84 -13.19 -12.82
N GLU A 23 -5.09 -14.27 -12.60
CA GLU A 23 -5.43 -15.30 -11.60
C GLU A 23 -5.48 -14.72 -10.18
N VAL A 24 -4.47 -13.91 -9.81
CA VAL A 24 -4.41 -13.22 -8.51
C VAL A 24 -5.55 -12.23 -8.35
N LYS A 25 -5.87 -11.47 -9.39
CA LYS A 25 -7.02 -10.56 -9.42
C LYS A 25 -8.32 -11.30 -9.18
N ALA A 26 -8.55 -12.38 -9.93
CA ALA A 26 -9.75 -13.20 -9.78
C ALA A 26 -9.87 -13.78 -8.36
N TRP A 27 -8.76 -14.27 -7.79
CA TRP A 27 -8.72 -14.76 -6.41
C TRP A 27 -9.04 -13.66 -5.39
N ARG A 28 -8.44 -12.46 -5.54
CA ARG A 28 -8.72 -11.31 -4.65
C ARG A 28 -10.20 -10.94 -4.68
N LEU A 29 -10.75 -10.76 -5.87
CA LEU A 29 -12.14 -10.32 -6.04
C LEU A 29 -13.17 -11.37 -5.65
N GLY A 30 -12.80 -12.67 -5.69
CA GLY A 30 -13.61 -13.80 -5.23
C GLY A 30 -13.41 -14.17 -3.76
N LEU A 31 -12.56 -13.47 -3.01
CA LEU A 31 -12.28 -13.83 -1.62
C LEU A 31 -13.50 -13.58 -0.73
N ASP A 32 -13.91 -14.63 -0.01
CA ASP A 32 -14.88 -14.50 1.07
C ASP A 32 -14.25 -13.79 2.27
N LEU A 33 -14.72 -12.57 2.53
CA LEU A 33 -14.21 -11.72 3.62
C LEU A 33 -14.44 -12.33 5.02
N SER A 34 -15.34 -13.30 5.18
CA SER A 34 -15.51 -14.03 6.46
C SER A 34 -14.22 -14.72 6.91
N LYS A 35 -13.37 -15.14 5.96
CA LYS A 35 -12.04 -15.69 6.25
C LYS A 35 -11.10 -14.65 6.86
N VAL A 36 -11.18 -13.41 6.36
CA VAL A 36 -10.41 -12.27 6.88
C VAL A 36 -10.89 -11.91 8.30
N GLU A 37 -12.20 -11.89 8.50
CA GLU A 37 -12.80 -11.65 9.82
C GLU A 37 -12.43 -12.75 10.81
N GLY A 38 -12.36 -14.00 10.37
CA GLY A 38 -11.85 -15.13 11.15
C GLY A 38 -10.40 -14.92 11.59
N ALA A 39 -9.53 -14.46 10.70
CA ALA A 39 -8.14 -14.12 11.02
C ALA A 39 -8.06 -12.95 12.02
N ARG A 40 -8.87 -11.91 11.83
CA ARG A 40 -9.01 -10.81 12.79
C ARG A 40 -9.39 -11.31 14.18
N LYS A 41 -10.36 -12.23 14.24
CA LYS A 41 -10.79 -12.80 15.53
C LYS A 41 -9.65 -13.50 16.26
N LEU A 42 -8.86 -14.31 15.57
CA LEU A 42 -7.69 -14.98 16.16
C LEU A 42 -6.68 -13.99 16.75
N LEU A 43 -6.40 -12.89 16.04
CA LEU A 43 -5.52 -11.84 16.54
C LEU A 43 -6.11 -11.13 17.76
N SER A 44 -7.39 -10.79 17.69
CA SER A 44 -8.11 -10.11 18.77
C SER A 44 -8.18 -10.98 20.04
N ASP A 45 -8.44 -12.27 19.90
CA ASP A 45 -8.45 -13.22 21.02
C ASP A 45 -7.06 -13.33 21.69
N ALA A 46 -5.98 -13.07 20.93
CA ALA A 46 -4.62 -12.99 21.45
C ALA A 46 -4.24 -11.59 21.97
N GLY A 47 -5.18 -10.65 22.06
CA GLY A 47 -4.94 -9.28 22.51
C GLY A 47 -4.24 -8.37 21.48
N ILE A 48 -4.18 -8.78 20.20
CA ILE A 48 -3.51 -8.04 19.13
C ILE A 48 -4.55 -7.24 18.35
N SER A 49 -4.32 -5.92 18.25
CA SER A 49 -5.10 -5.00 17.41
C SER A 49 -4.38 -4.70 16.12
N VAL A 50 -5.05 -4.82 14.98
CA VAL A 50 -4.51 -4.45 13.68
C VAL A 50 -4.80 -2.98 13.42
N HIS A 51 -3.76 -2.16 13.22
CA HIS A 51 -3.91 -0.74 12.94
C HIS A 51 -3.82 -0.41 11.46
N ILE A 52 -2.89 -1.05 10.74
CA ILE A 52 -2.58 -0.80 9.32
C ILE A 52 -2.40 -2.13 8.63
N VAL A 53 -2.86 -2.22 7.37
CA VAL A 53 -2.64 -3.40 6.50
C VAL A 53 -1.87 -2.96 5.26
N LYS A 54 -0.74 -3.62 4.96
CA LYS A 54 0.03 -3.37 3.75
C LYS A 54 -0.56 -4.16 2.59
N MET A 55 -1.26 -3.47 1.68
CA MET A 55 -1.90 -4.06 0.50
C MET A 55 -1.29 -3.63 -0.83
N GLN A 56 -0.47 -2.61 -0.83
CA GLN A 56 0.22 -2.05 -1.99
C GLN A 56 -0.71 -1.75 -3.20
N PRO A 57 -1.68 -0.83 -3.05
CA PRO A 57 -2.59 -0.47 -4.14
C PRO A 57 -1.89 0.04 -5.41
N SER A 58 -0.66 0.57 -5.30
CA SER A 58 0.16 0.99 -6.45
C SER A 58 0.43 -0.13 -7.45
N GLY A 59 0.51 -1.38 -6.97
CA GLY A 59 0.71 -2.57 -7.79
C GLY A 59 -0.58 -3.20 -8.31
N MET A 60 -1.75 -2.63 -8.01
CA MET A 60 -3.05 -3.17 -8.42
C MET A 60 -3.48 -2.62 -9.77
N GLY A 61 -3.86 -3.53 -10.69
CA GLY A 61 -4.16 -3.19 -12.08
C GLY A 61 -5.52 -2.56 -12.29
N SER A 62 -6.46 -2.69 -11.34
CA SER A 62 -7.81 -2.16 -11.48
C SER A 62 -8.32 -1.47 -10.22
N ASP A 63 -9.35 -0.65 -10.37
CA ASP A 63 -9.98 0.07 -9.27
C ASP A 63 -10.77 -0.86 -8.35
N GLU A 64 -11.28 -1.97 -8.88
CA GLU A 64 -11.91 -3.03 -8.07
C GLU A 64 -10.92 -3.68 -7.12
N GLU A 65 -9.66 -3.86 -7.53
CA GLU A 65 -8.60 -4.37 -6.65
C GLU A 65 -8.21 -3.33 -5.60
N VAL A 66 -8.18 -2.04 -5.94
CA VAL A 66 -7.98 -0.96 -4.95
C VAL A 66 -9.11 -0.96 -3.94
N ASP A 67 -10.37 -1.03 -4.38
CA ASP A 67 -11.54 -1.13 -3.49
C ASP A 67 -11.47 -2.37 -2.58
N TYR A 68 -11.04 -3.50 -3.13
CA TYR A 68 -10.81 -4.72 -2.37
C TYR A 68 -9.77 -4.53 -1.26
N ALA A 69 -8.67 -3.79 -1.51
CA ALA A 69 -7.65 -3.54 -0.50
C ALA A 69 -8.22 -2.86 0.75
N PHE A 70 -9.10 -1.87 0.56
CA PHE A 70 -9.79 -1.20 1.67
C PHE A 70 -10.83 -2.11 2.35
N LYS A 71 -11.56 -2.94 1.58
CA LYS A 71 -12.49 -3.92 2.15
C LYS A 71 -11.78 -4.91 3.07
N VAL A 72 -10.66 -5.47 2.64
CA VAL A 72 -9.84 -6.39 3.44
C VAL A 72 -9.32 -5.70 4.70
N ALA A 73 -8.75 -4.51 4.57
CA ALA A 73 -8.24 -3.76 5.72
C ALA A 73 -9.36 -3.46 6.74
N LYS A 74 -10.55 -3.11 6.26
CA LYS A 74 -11.73 -2.89 7.11
C LYS A 74 -12.18 -4.16 7.81
N ALA A 75 -12.23 -5.29 7.10
CA ALA A 75 -12.55 -6.61 7.68
C ALA A 75 -11.53 -7.03 8.74
N MET A 76 -10.25 -6.69 8.56
CA MET A 76 -9.20 -6.86 9.58
C MET A 76 -9.33 -5.91 10.78
N GLY A 77 -10.23 -4.93 10.73
CA GLY A 77 -10.39 -3.93 11.79
C GLY A 77 -9.33 -2.83 11.77
N ALA A 78 -8.56 -2.72 10.70
CA ALA A 78 -7.55 -1.69 10.54
C ALA A 78 -8.19 -0.31 10.28
N LYS A 79 -7.41 0.74 10.57
CA LYS A 79 -7.78 2.14 10.29
C LYS A 79 -7.22 2.63 8.96
N ALA A 80 -6.18 1.98 8.44
CA ALA A 80 -5.49 2.41 7.24
C ALA A 80 -5.00 1.23 6.38
N VAL A 81 -4.92 1.50 5.08
CA VAL A 81 -4.12 0.76 4.11
C VAL A 81 -2.77 1.48 3.96
N THR A 82 -1.67 0.75 3.73
CA THR A 82 -0.36 1.38 3.49
C THR A 82 0.27 0.93 2.18
N ASP A 83 1.03 1.84 1.59
CA ASP A 83 1.86 1.66 0.39
C ASP A 83 3.06 2.60 0.45
N GLU A 84 3.96 2.51 -0.52
CA GLU A 84 5.10 3.40 -0.67
C GLU A 84 4.69 4.80 -1.14
N ILE A 85 5.43 5.84 -0.74
CA ILE A 85 5.16 7.23 -1.15
C ILE A 85 5.16 7.35 -2.68
N ASN A 86 4.03 7.76 -3.23
CA ASN A 86 3.85 8.05 -4.65
C ASN A 86 2.65 8.97 -4.88
N LEU A 87 2.87 10.10 -5.56
CA LEU A 87 1.85 11.14 -5.79
C LEU A 87 0.68 10.64 -6.64
N GLU A 88 0.96 9.90 -7.71
CA GLU A 88 -0.09 9.39 -8.61
C GLU A 88 -0.93 8.31 -7.92
N THR A 89 -0.28 7.45 -7.14
CA THR A 89 -0.98 6.49 -6.29
C THR A 89 -1.89 7.22 -5.30
N ALA A 90 -1.41 8.29 -4.65
CA ALA A 90 -2.20 9.05 -3.70
C ALA A 90 -3.47 9.65 -4.33
N LYS A 91 -3.35 10.24 -5.52
CA LYS A 91 -4.50 10.75 -6.28
C LYS A 91 -5.51 9.65 -6.62
N ARG A 92 -5.03 8.49 -7.04
CA ARG A 92 -5.87 7.35 -7.41
C ARG A 92 -6.61 6.76 -6.21
N VAL A 93 -5.95 6.63 -5.06
CA VAL A 93 -6.51 5.90 -3.90
C VAL A 93 -7.34 6.77 -2.97
N ALA A 94 -7.19 8.10 -2.99
CA ALA A 94 -7.90 9.01 -2.11
C ALA A 94 -9.44 8.81 -2.13
N PRO A 95 -10.12 8.69 -3.29
CA PRO A 95 -11.57 8.45 -3.34
C PRO A 95 -11.99 7.15 -2.66
N PHE A 96 -11.13 6.11 -2.70
CA PHE A 96 -11.42 4.83 -2.06
C PHE A 96 -11.24 4.92 -0.53
N ALA A 97 -10.21 5.61 -0.06
CA ALA A 97 -10.02 5.87 1.36
C ALA A 97 -11.24 6.61 1.94
N GLU A 98 -11.69 7.67 1.28
CA GLU A 98 -12.89 8.43 1.64
C GLU A 98 -14.16 7.57 1.62
N LYS A 99 -14.39 6.81 0.53
CA LYS A 99 -15.54 5.89 0.38
C LYS A 99 -15.64 4.91 1.54
N HIS A 100 -14.52 4.38 2.01
CA HIS A 100 -14.49 3.39 3.08
C HIS A 100 -14.41 4.00 4.49
N GLY A 101 -14.24 5.32 4.61
CA GLY A 101 -14.02 6.01 5.88
C GLY A 101 -12.72 5.56 6.55
N MET A 102 -11.68 5.34 5.77
CA MET A 102 -10.37 4.85 6.19
C MET A 102 -9.27 5.81 5.73
N TYR A 103 -8.06 5.57 6.20
CA TYR A 103 -6.88 6.30 5.74
C TYR A 103 -6.07 5.49 4.73
N MET A 104 -5.43 6.20 3.80
CA MET A 104 -4.29 5.73 3.06
C MET A 104 -3.04 6.32 3.69
N ALA A 105 -2.18 5.49 4.27
CA ALA A 105 -0.99 5.90 5.00
C ALA A 105 0.27 5.53 4.22
N PHE A 106 0.98 6.52 3.67
CA PHE A 106 2.16 6.30 2.84
C PHE A 106 3.41 6.14 3.68
N HIS A 107 4.18 5.09 3.38
CA HIS A 107 5.43 4.75 4.03
C HIS A 107 6.62 5.41 3.31
N ASN A 108 7.49 6.06 4.08
CA ASN A 108 8.69 6.71 3.55
C ASN A 108 9.92 5.80 3.63
N HIS A 109 10.79 5.95 2.65
CA HIS A 109 12.13 5.39 2.62
C HIS A 109 13.17 6.50 2.44
N MET A 110 13.86 6.47 1.28
CA MET A 110 14.99 7.34 0.94
C MET A 110 14.58 8.75 0.47
N GLN A 111 13.30 9.01 0.26
CA GLN A 111 12.82 10.24 -0.36
C GLN A 111 13.30 11.49 0.38
N TYR A 112 13.43 11.42 1.71
CA TYR A 112 13.93 12.53 2.52
C TYR A 112 15.44 12.84 2.35
N ALA A 113 16.20 11.97 1.64
CA ALA A 113 17.57 12.27 1.23
C ALA A 113 17.63 13.18 0.00
N GLU A 114 16.52 13.33 -0.72
CA GLU A 114 16.43 14.19 -1.91
C GLU A 114 16.23 15.65 -1.45
N GLU A 115 17.05 16.57 -1.99
CA GLU A 115 16.95 17.99 -1.66
C GLU A 115 15.58 18.55 -2.10
N GLY A 116 14.92 19.25 -1.19
CA GLY A 116 13.60 19.85 -1.45
C GLY A 116 12.43 18.88 -1.42
N PHE A 117 12.64 17.60 -1.10
CA PHE A 117 11.53 16.67 -0.93
C PHE A 117 10.61 17.08 0.22
N SER A 118 9.30 17.13 -0.04
CA SER A 118 8.24 17.32 0.95
C SER A 118 7.09 16.35 0.69
N CYS A 119 6.43 15.91 1.75
CA CYS A 119 5.19 15.16 1.69
C CYS A 119 3.94 16.05 1.53
N ASP A 120 4.09 17.37 1.64
CA ASP A 120 2.96 18.30 1.61
C ASP A 120 2.08 18.16 0.36
N PRO A 121 2.64 18.01 -0.87
CA PRO A 121 1.81 17.81 -2.06
C PRO A 121 0.95 16.54 -2.00
N ILE A 122 1.42 15.50 -1.33
CA ILE A 122 0.70 14.23 -1.17
C ILE A 122 -0.38 14.38 -0.11
N LEU A 123 -0.04 14.96 1.04
CA LEU A 123 -0.97 15.18 2.15
C LEU A 123 -2.09 16.17 1.79
N ALA A 124 -1.82 17.11 0.89
CA ALA A 124 -2.81 18.08 0.41
C ALA A 124 -3.91 17.48 -0.49
N ILE A 125 -3.76 16.23 -0.96
CA ILE A 125 -4.74 15.60 -1.87
C ILE A 125 -6.07 15.36 -1.17
N SER A 126 -6.03 14.88 0.08
CA SER A 126 -7.24 14.54 0.84
C SER A 126 -6.92 14.42 2.34
N PRO A 127 -7.86 14.78 3.23
CA PRO A 127 -7.72 14.52 4.66
C PRO A 127 -7.66 13.02 5.00
N SER A 128 -7.99 12.13 4.07
CA SER A 128 -7.83 10.68 4.21
C SER A 128 -6.44 10.17 3.84
N ILE A 129 -5.54 11.04 3.36
CA ILE A 129 -4.13 10.71 3.08
C ILE A 129 -3.28 11.05 4.31
N MET A 130 -2.48 10.09 4.76
CA MET A 130 -1.64 10.18 5.95
C MET A 130 -0.23 9.62 5.68
N LEU A 131 0.66 9.76 6.65
CA LEU A 131 1.97 9.10 6.64
C LEU A 131 1.96 7.92 7.62
N ASN A 132 2.47 6.80 7.14
CA ASN A 132 3.02 5.72 7.95
C ASN A 132 4.52 6.02 8.11
N PHE A 133 4.83 6.99 8.98
CA PHE A 133 6.16 7.59 9.06
C PHE A 133 7.17 6.63 9.70
N ASP A 134 8.18 6.26 8.90
CA ASP A 134 9.33 5.51 9.37
C ASP A 134 10.45 6.46 9.80
N ALA A 135 10.61 6.62 11.12
CA ALA A 135 11.65 7.46 11.70
C ALA A 135 13.06 6.90 11.44
N GLY A 136 13.20 5.57 11.36
CA GLY A 136 14.47 4.91 11.06
C GLY A 136 14.97 5.28 9.67
N HIS A 137 14.11 5.19 8.67
CA HIS A 137 14.44 5.63 7.32
C HIS A 137 14.69 7.14 7.25
N PHE A 138 13.87 7.95 7.92
CA PHE A 138 14.06 9.39 7.93
C PHE A 138 15.43 9.79 8.46
N PHE A 139 15.84 9.29 9.63
CA PHE A 139 17.14 9.63 10.23
C PHE A 139 18.29 8.95 9.50
N GLY A 140 18.15 7.70 9.10
CA GLY A 140 19.22 6.94 8.45
C GLY A 140 19.60 7.47 7.07
N TYR A 141 18.67 8.05 6.31
CA TYR A 141 18.95 8.59 4.98
C TYR A 141 19.20 10.09 4.95
N ARG A 142 18.57 10.86 5.86
CA ARG A 142 18.77 12.30 5.92
C ARG A 142 20.08 12.68 6.61
N TYR A 143 20.54 11.86 7.54
CA TYR A 143 21.76 12.07 8.30
C TYR A 143 22.63 10.81 8.21
N PRO A 144 23.22 10.50 7.03
CA PRO A 144 24.13 9.38 6.93
C PRO A 144 25.29 9.61 7.92
N SER A 145 25.64 8.56 8.68
CA SER A 145 26.84 8.58 9.51
C SER A 145 28.07 8.74 8.60
N GLU A 146 28.92 9.72 8.90
CA GLU A 146 30.22 9.91 8.27
C GLU A 146 31.13 8.69 8.46
#